data_92ae51be93433974cf1d7e139aa856b3
#
_entry.id   92ae51be93433974cf1d7e139aa856b3
#
_cell.length_a   1.000
_cell.length_b   1.000
_cell.length_c   1.000
_cell.angle_alpha   90.00
_cell.angle_beta   90.00
_cell.angle_gamma   90.00
#
_symmetry.space_group_name_H-M   'P 1'
#
loop_
_entity.id
_entity.type
_entity.pdbx_description
1 polymer ?
#
loop_
_entity_poly.entity_id
_entity_poly.type
_entity_poly.pdbx_seq_one_letter_code
_entity_poly.pdbx_strand_id
1 'polypeptide(L)'
;MEATKATQKKNKYEIDMCNGTIMDKLISFALPLMVSSILQLLFNAVDIIVVGRFTGSQALAAVGSTTALINMFVNLFIGVSLGANVLSARFYAAGKEREMSETVHTAMTFALISGIVMVFVGLFCTRGALELMDTPEDVIEQAALYMKIYFCGMPFFMLYNYGAAILRAVGDTKRPLLFLIISGAINAVLNLFLVIAFSMGVAGVAIATVFSQIISCVLVLWCLFHTDSCYRLQLSKLGIRWEYLIQIFQVGVPAGIQSVVINFSNVLLQSSVNSFGSIAMAGYTAANNIFGFLFVSVNSITQACMSFTSQNYGAGKKKRMDRVLIDCMILSVIVAVTLGGGANLFGPQLLHIYTTDADVIACGTEILLYTTLTYFLCGIMDLIPGALRGMGHSAVPMILSIIGTVGTRIFWIYGVFPSHRSLMVLFLSYPASWTVTILLQAVCFYFVRKKVHSTMPAEEN
;
A
#
# COMPACT_ATOMS: atom_id res chain seq x y z
N MET A 1 -38.59 -26.31 -4.34
CA MET A 1 -37.22 -26.87 -4.19
C MET A 1 -36.45 -25.91 -3.33
N GLU A 2 -36.42 -26.13 -2.04
CA GLU A 2 -35.62 -25.39 -1.07
C GLU A 2 -34.15 -25.72 -1.30
N ALA A 3 -33.41 -24.77 -1.87
CA ALA A 3 -31.97 -24.86 -1.91
C ALA A 3 -31.45 -24.71 -0.47
N THR A 4 -31.02 -25.80 0.12
CA THR A 4 -30.34 -25.88 1.39
C THR A 4 -29.16 -24.91 1.37
N LYS A 5 -29.30 -23.75 2.04
CA LYS A 5 -28.17 -22.87 2.34
C LYS A 5 -27.21 -23.68 3.21
N ALA A 6 -26.21 -24.29 2.58
CA ALA A 6 -25.11 -24.88 3.29
C ALA A 6 -24.48 -23.76 4.13
N THR A 7 -24.65 -23.83 5.45
CA THR A 7 -24.02 -22.92 6.39
C THR A 7 -22.52 -23.17 6.28
N GLN A 8 -21.83 -22.36 5.46
CA GLN A 8 -20.38 -22.34 5.43
C GLN A 8 -19.88 -22.15 6.87
N LYS A 9 -19.12 -23.09 7.36
CA LYS A 9 -18.47 -22.99 8.67
C LYS A 9 -17.51 -21.81 8.63
N LYS A 10 -17.98 -20.61 9.04
CA LYS A 10 -17.15 -19.40 9.08
C LYS A 10 -15.95 -19.67 9.97
N ASN A 11 -14.77 -19.40 9.47
CA ASN A 11 -13.54 -19.51 10.22
C ASN A 11 -13.54 -18.42 11.32
N LYS A 12 -13.00 -18.73 12.51
CA LYS A 12 -12.94 -17.81 13.66
C LYS A 12 -12.30 -16.44 13.35
N TYR A 13 -11.49 -16.37 12.30
CA TYR A 13 -10.75 -15.17 11.90
C TYR A 13 -11.48 -14.32 10.84
N GLU A 14 -12.55 -14.83 10.24
CA GLU A 14 -13.30 -14.14 9.17
C GLU A 14 -14.30 -13.16 9.77
N ILE A 15 -14.21 -11.88 9.33
CA ILE A 15 -15.15 -10.83 9.71
C ILE A 15 -16.31 -10.81 8.71
N ASP A 16 -17.54 -10.90 9.21
CA ASP A 16 -18.74 -10.73 8.39
C ASP A 16 -18.93 -9.24 8.05
N MET A 17 -18.56 -8.84 6.84
CA MET A 17 -18.65 -7.46 6.38
C MET A 17 -20.06 -7.07 5.92
N CYS A 18 -20.92 -8.08 5.67
CA CYS A 18 -22.24 -7.85 5.08
C CYS A 18 -23.36 -7.69 6.11
N ASN A 19 -23.17 -8.08 7.38
CA ASN A 19 -24.23 -8.03 8.40
C ASN A 19 -23.73 -7.31 9.66
N GLY A 20 -24.66 -6.93 10.57
CA GLY A 20 -24.37 -6.31 11.87
C GLY A 20 -23.81 -4.88 11.78
N THR A 21 -23.20 -4.41 12.87
CA THR A 21 -22.60 -3.06 12.97
C THR A 21 -21.40 -2.92 12.04
N ILE A 22 -21.28 -1.76 11.37
CA ILE A 22 -20.19 -1.52 10.40
C ILE A 22 -18.95 -1.03 11.15
N MET A 23 -19.08 -0.04 12.01
CA MET A 23 -17.95 0.65 12.64
C MET A 23 -17.05 -0.30 13.44
N ASP A 24 -17.61 -1.16 14.30
CA ASP A 24 -16.85 -2.11 15.11
C ASP A 24 -16.05 -3.09 14.24
N LYS A 25 -16.67 -3.53 13.14
CA LYS A 25 -16.05 -4.45 12.19
C LYS A 25 -14.98 -3.77 11.34
N LEU A 26 -15.20 -2.50 10.96
CA LEU A 26 -14.19 -1.70 10.29
C LEU A 26 -12.95 -1.52 11.17
N ILE A 27 -13.13 -1.17 12.44
CA ILE A 27 -12.03 -1.03 13.39
C ILE A 27 -11.30 -2.37 13.56
N SER A 28 -12.04 -3.47 13.77
CA SER A 28 -11.46 -4.80 13.92
C SER A 28 -10.70 -5.27 12.68
N PHE A 29 -11.07 -4.80 11.50
CA PHE A 29 -10.40 -5.10 10.24
C PHE A 29 -9.22 -4.16 9.97
N ALA A 30 -9.42 -2.84 10.14
CA ALA A 30 -8.43 -1.83 9.82
C ALA A 30 -7.26 -1.80 10.82
N LEU A 31 -7.50 -2.07 12.11
CA LEU A 31 -6.46 -2.04 13.13
C LEU A 31 -5.31 -3.04 12.88
N PRO A 32 -5.55 -4.33 12.55
CA PRO A 32 -4.47 -5.23 12.19
C PRO A 32 -3.73 -4.80 10.91
N LEU A 33 -4.41 -4.21 9.93
CA LEU A 33 -3.77 -3.67 8.73
C LEU A 33 -2.86 -2.48 9.06
N MET A 34 -3.33 -1.58 9.91
CA MET A 34 -2.55 -0.43 10.41
C MET A 34 -1.28 -0.90 11.11
N VAL A 35 -1.41 -1.84 12.06
CA VAL A 35 -0.27 -2.41 12.76
C VAL A 35 0.68 -3.11 11.80
N SER A 36 0.17 -3.88 10.83
CA SER A 36 1.00 -4.51 9.79
C SER A 36 1.82 -3.49 9.00
N SER A 37 1.19 -2.40 8.57
CA SER A 37 1.85 -1.36 7.78
C SER A 37 2.89 -0.57 8.58
N ILE A 38 2.60 -0.28 9.85
CA ILE A 38 3.55 0.35 10.77
C ILE A 38 4.75 -0.57 11.02
N LEU A 39 4.52 -1.86 11.26
CA LEU A 39 5.60 -2.84 11.43
C LEU A 39 6.48 -2.94 10.18
N GLN A 40 5.91 -2.90 8.98
CA GLN A 40 6.69 -2.88 7.75
C GLN A 40 7.60 -1.65 7.65
N LEU A 41 7.13 -0.46 8.04
CA LEU A 41 7.96 0.74 8.11
C LEU A 41 9.10 0.57 9.13
N LEU A 42 8.80 0.01 10.31
CA LEU A 42 9.81 -0.22 11.34
C LEU A 42 10.86 -1.25 10.88
N PHE A 43 10.48 -2.33 10.23
CA PHE A 43 11.42 -3.31 9.70
C PHE A 43 12.31 -2.72 8.61
N ASN A 44 11.77 -1.92 7.70
CA ASN A 44 12.56 -1.18 6.71
C ASN A 44 13.54 -0.21 7.39
N ALA A 45 13.14 0.45 8.47
CA ALA A 45 14.02 1.32 9.23
C ALA A 45 15.16 0.53 9.89
N VAL A 46 14.87 -0.65 10.45
CA VAL A 46 15.90 -1.55 11.02
C VAL A 46 16.91 -1.96 9.94
N ASP A 47 16.45 -2.34 8.76
CA ASP A 47 17.33 -2.71 7.62
C ASP A 47 18.30 -1.57 7.28
N ILE A 48 17.79 -0.33 7.17
CA ILE A 48 18.60 0.86 6.87
C ILE A 48 19.60 1.16 7.99
N ILE A 49 19.17 1.05 9.26
CA ILE A 49 20.05 1.28 10.43
C ILE A 49 21.18 0.25 10.47
N VAL A 50 20.86 -1.03 10.25
CA VAL A 50 21.88 -2.11 10.24
C VAL A 50 22.89 -1.88 9.13
N VAL A 51 22.44 -1.56 7.91
CA VAL A 51 23.34 -1.24 6.80
C VAL A 51 24.21 -0.03 7.13
N GLY A 52 23.62 1.08 7.54
CA GLY A 52 24.35 2.33 7.78
C GLY A 52 25.35 2.23 8.91
N ARG A 53 25.03 1.50 9.99
CA ARG A 53 25.85 1.43 11.18
C ARG A 53 26.97 0.38 11.10
N PHE A 54 26.74 -0.73 10.41
CA PHE A 54 27.67 -1.86 10.42
C PHE A 54 28.36 -2.12 9.07
N THR A 55 27.87 -1.52 7.97
CA THR A 55 28.42 -1.79 6.63
C THR A 55 29.04 -0.55 5.97
N GLY A 56 28.77 0.65 6.50
CA GLY A 56 29.35 1.91 6.04
C GLY A 56 28.50 2.68 5.03
N SER A 57 28.99 3.88 4.67
CA SER A 57 28.25 4.84 3.86
C SER A 57 28.00 4.42 2.42
N GLN A 58 28.94 3.69 1.81
CA GLN A 58 28.79 3.17 0.44
C GLN A 58 27.66 2.14 0.36
N ALA A 59 27.59 1.23 1.33
CA ALA A 59 26.52 0.24 1.41
C ALA A 59 25.15 0.90 1.64
N LEU A 60 25.09 1.93 2.48
CA LEU A 60 23.88 2.71 2.69
C LEU A 60 23.45 3.43 1.41
N ALA A 61 24.38 4.02 0.66
CA ALA A 61 24.11 4.63 -0.64
C ALA A 61 23.62 3.59 -1.67
N ALA A 62 24.21 2.38 -1.67
CA ALA A 62 23.78 1.30 -2.54
C ALA A 62 22.33 0.87 -2.31
N VAL A 63 21.94 0.65 -1.04
CA VAL A 63 20.56 0.32 -0.68
C VAL A 63 19.60 1.49 -1.00
N GLY A 64 20.03 2.72 -0.69
CA GLY A 64 19.22 3.92 -0.94
C GLY A 64 18.93 4.14 -2.42
N SER A 65 19.93 4.00 -3.30
CA SER A 65 19.77 4.19 -4.75
C SER A 65 18.84 3.16 -5.39
N THR A 66 18.81 1.92 -4.87
CA THR A 66 17.93 0.87 -5.39
C THR A 66 16.48 0.99 -4.93
N THR A 67 16.22 1.67 -3.82
CA THR A 67 14.89 1.74 -3.18
C THR A 67 13.83 2.30 -4.12
N ALA A 68 14.14 3.33 -4.91
CA ALA A 68 13.19 3.93 -5.85
C ALA A 68 12.73 2.95 -6.93
N LEU A 69 13.68 2.22 -7.54
CA LEU A 69 13.38 1.21 -8.56
C LEU A 69 12.58 0.04 -7.99
N ILE A 70 13.00 -0.48 -6.85
CA ILE A 70 12.31 -1.59 -6.17
C ILE A 70 10.88 -1.17 -5.85
N ASN A 71 10.68 0.01 -5.24
CA ASN A 71 9.35 0.50 -4.89
C ASN A 71 8.44 0.72 -6.10
N MET A 72 8.98 1.11 -7.24
CA MET A 72 8.18 1.27 -8.47
C MET A 72 7.55 -0.08 -8.88
N PHE A 73 8.34 -1.15 -8.95
CA PHE A 73 7.83 -2.49 -9.28
C PHE A 73 6.91 -3.04 -8.18
N VAL A 74 7.34 -2.94 -6.93
CA VAL A 74 6.57 -3.41 -5.76
C VAL A 74 5.18 -2.77 -5.72
N ASN A 75 5.08 -1.44 -5.86
CA ASN A 75 3.81 -0.73 -5.83
C ASN A 75 2.90 -1.09 -7.01
N LEU A 76 3.46 -1.33 -8.20
CA LEU A 76 2.68 -1.77 -9.35
C LEU A 76 2.01 -3.12 -9.05
N PHE A 77 2.76 -4.11 -8.57
CA PHE A 77 2.22 -5.45 -8.30
C PHE A 77 1.34 -5.50 -7.04
N ILE A 78 1.62 -4.70 -6.01
CA ILE A 78 0.69 -4.51 -4.90
C ILE A 78 -0.64 -3.96 -5.43
N GLY A 79 -0.60 -2.98 -6.35
CA GLY A 79 -1.79 -2.48 -7.02
C GLY A 79 -2.58 -3.61 -7.71
N VAL A 80 -1.92 -4.49 -8.45
CA VAL A 80 -2.60 -5.62 -9.11
C VAL A 80 -3.18 -6.59 -8.07
N SER A 81 -2.52 -6.83 -6.94
CA SER A 81 -3.07 -7.66 -5.86
C SER A 81 -4.36 -7.10 -5.24
N LEU A 82 -4.56 -5.76 -5.28
CA LEU A 82 -5.83 -5.15 -4.87
C LEU A 82 -6.98 -5.58 -5.79
N GLY A 83 -6.72 -5.79 -7.09
CA GLY A 83 -7.69 -6.36 -8.02
C GLY A 83 -8.13 -7.78 -7.63
N ALA A 84 -7.17 -8.61 -7.21
CA ALA A 84 -7.47 -9.95 -6.69
C ALA A 84 -8.31 -9.88 -5.40
N ASN A 85 -8.00 -8.93 -4.49
CA ASN A 85 -8.80 -8.70 -3.28
C ASN A 85 -10.25 -8.33 -3.63
N VAL A 86 -10.46 -7.34 -4.49
CA VAL A 86 -11.79 -6.86 -4.89
C VAL A 86 -12.62 -7.97 -5.52
N LEU A 87 -12.04 -8.71 -6.46
CA LEU A 87 -12.78 -9.76 -7.17
C LEU A 87 -13.11 -10.94 -6.23
N SER A 88 -12.16 -11.37 -5.41
CA SER A 88 -12.36 -12.40 -4.40
C SER A 88 -13.43 -11.99 -3.37
N ALA A 89 -13.38 -10.77 -2.86
CA ALA A 89 -14.35 -10.24 -1.91
C ALA A 89 -15.78 -10.24 -2.48
N ARG A 90 -15.91 -9.85 -3.76
CA ARG A 90 -17.19 -9.84 -4.48
C ARG A 90 -17.78 -11.24 -4.61
N PHE A 91 -17.01 -12.22 -5.10
CA PHE A 91 -17.50 -13.58 -5.31
C PHE A 91 -17.76 -14.31 -4.00
N TYR A 92 -16.92 -14.06 -2.99
CA TYR A 92 -17.13 -14.61 -1.65
C TYR A 92 -18.47 -14.19 -1.06
N ALA A 93 -18.78 -12.90 -1.09
CA ALA A 93 -20.03 -12.37 -0.55
C ALA A 93 -21.26 -12.70 -1.41
N ALA A 94 -21.08 -12.91 -2.72
CA ALA A 94 -22.12 -13.37 -3.62
C ALA A 94 -22.44 -14.87 -3.48
N GLY A 95 -21.69 -15.63 -2.68
CA GLY A 95 -21.82 -17.08 -2.55
C GLY A 95 -21.43 -17.87 -3.79
N LYS A 96 -20.65 -17.27 -4.69
CA LYS A 96 -20.18 -17.85 -5.95
C LYS A 96 -18.89 -18.63 -5.75
N GLU A 97 -19.01 -19.84 -5.20
CA GLU A 97 -17.85 -20.65 -4.78
C GLU A 97 -16.93 -21.04 -5.92
N ARG A 98 -17.49 -21.36 -7.09
CA ARG A 98 -16.71 -21.73 -8.27
C ARG A 98 -15.88 -20.55 -8.76
N GLU A 99 -16.51 -19.41 -8.96
CA GLU A 99 -15.85 -18.18 -9.42
C GLU A 99 -14.81 -17.69 -8.40
N MET A 100 -15.10 -17.84 -7.12
CA MET A 100 -14.13 -17.55 -6.05
C MET A 100 -12.90 -18.46 -6.17
N SER A 101 -13.10 -19.78 -6.30
CA SER A 101 -12.00 -20.74 -6.47
C SER A 101 -11.18 -20.44 -7.73
N GLU A 102 -11.81 -20.20 -8.87
CA GLU A 102 -11.13 -19.88 -10.13
C GLU A 102 -10.36 -18.56 -10.05
N THR A 103 -10.89 -17.55 -9.34
CA THR A 103 -10.20 -16.27 -9.08
C THR A 103 -8.95 -16.49 -8.22
N VAL A 104 -9.05 -17.26 -7.15
CA VAL A 104 -7.91 -17.56 -6.26
C VAL A 104 -6.80 -18.26 -7.01
N HIS A 105 -7.11 -19.32 -7.77
CA HIS A 105 -6.12 -20.07 -8.54
C HIS A 105 -5.48 -19.22 -9.64
N THR A 106 -6.27 -18.39 -10.34
CA THR A 106 -5.75 -17.45 -11.35
C THR A 106 -4.81 -16.42 -10.72
N ALA A 107 -5.20 -15.81 -9.59
CA ALA A 107 -4.42 -14.81 -8.90
C ALA A 107 -3.09 -15.39 -8.40
N MET A 108 -3.10 -16.57 -7.77
CA MET A 108 -1.89 -17.23 -7.26
C MET A 108 -0.97 -17.70 -8.39
N THR A 109 -1.53 -18.22 -9.49
CA THR A 109 -0.73 -18.59 -10.67
C THR A 109 -0.07 -17.37 -11.31
N PHE A 110 -0.81 -16.27 -11.45
CA PHE A 110 -0.28 -15.02 -11.96
C PHE A 110 0.81 -14.45 -11.04
N ALA A 111 0.62 -14.51 -9.72
CA ALA A 111 1.62 -14.08 -8.74
C ALA A 111 2.94 -14.86 -8.90
N LEU A 112 2.86 -16.18 -9.08
CA LEU A 112 4.03 -17.01 -9.28
C LEU A 112 4.75 -16.68 -10.60
N ILE A 113 4.02 -16.62 -11.71
CA ILE A 113 4.58 -16.34 -13.04
C ILE A 113 5.20 -14.94 -13.08
N SER A 114 4.48 -13.92 -12.60
CA SER A 114 4.98 -12.54 -12.57
C SER A 114 6.21 -12.41 -11.66
N GLY A 115 6.22 -13.10 -10.53
CA GLY A 115 7.39 -13.17 -9.63
C GLY A 115 8.61 -13.79 -10.33
N ILE A 116 8.44 -14.89 -11.04
CA ILE A 116 9.53 -15.53 -11.84
C ILE A 116 10.01 -14.59 -12.95
N VAL A 117 9.11 -13.94 -13.67
CA VAL A 117 9.48 -12.94 -14.69
C VAL A 117 10.32 -11.82 -14.06
N MET A 118 9.95 -11.35 -12.86
CA MET A 118 10.71 -10.31 -12.14
C MET A 118 12.11 -10.79 -11.71
N VAL A 119 12.31 -12.07 -11.44
CA VAL A 119 13.69 -12.61 -11.23
C VAL A 119 14.55 -12.37 -12.47
N PHE A 120 14.04 -12.71 -13.65
CA PHE A 120 14.79 -12.49 -14.90
C PHE A 120 15.02 -10.99 -15.15
N VAL A 121 14.02 -10.13 -14.94
CA VAL A 121 14.19 -8.68 -15.03
C VAL A 121 15.29 -8.20 -14.06
N GLY A 122 15.27 -8.65 -12.82
CA GLY A 122 16.29 -8.31 -11.82
C GLY A 122 17.69 -8.80 -12.18
N LEU A 123 17.82 -9.99 -12.75
CA LEU A 123 19.13 -10.54 -13.10
C LEU A 123 19.74 -9.84 -14.33
N PHE A 124 18.93 -9.51 -15.34
CA PHE A 124 19.44 -9.01 -16.62
C PHE A 124 19.38 -7.49 -16.77
N CYS A 125 18.37 -6.81 -16.17
CA CYS A 125 18.15 -5.37 -16.39
C CYS A 125 18.71 -4.48 -15.27
N THR A 126 19.08 -5.05 -14.10
CA THR A 126 19.50 -4.26 -12.92
C THR A 126 20.65 -3.31 -13.23
N ARG A 127 21.72 -3.78 -13.86
CA ARG A 127 22.90 -2.95 -14.14
C ARG A 127 22.56 -1.79 -15.08
N GLY A 128 21.89 -2.07 -16.19
CA GLY A 128 21.48 -1.04 -17.13
C GLY A 128 20.51 -0.01 -16.53
N ALA A 129 19.62 -0.43 -15.63
CA ALA A 129 18.74 0.48 -14.92
C ALA A 129 19.50 1.41 -13.95
N LEU A 130 20.51 0.90 -13.26
CA LEU A 130 21.35 1.71 -12.35
C LEU A 130 22.26 2.68 -13.14
N GLU A 131 22.79 2.27 -14.28
CA GLU A 131 23.55 3.12 -15.20
C GLU A 131 22.68 4.27 -15.75
N LEU A 132 21.43 3.98 -16.13
CA LEU A 132 20.46 5.01 -16.55
C LEU A 132 20.09 6.01 -15.45
N MET A 133 20.30 5.66 -14.18
CA MET A 133 20.10 6.53 -13.03
C MET A 133 21.36 7.30 -12.61
N ASP A 134 22.42 7.26 -13.39
CA ASP A 134 23.73 7.86 -13.08
C ASP A 134 24.26 7.43 -11.70
N THR A 135 24.09 6.13 -11.35
CA THR A 135 24.60 5.60 -10.09
C THR A 135 26.13 5.61 -10.10
N PRO A 136 26.81 6.18 -9.06
CA PRO A 136 28.25 6.27 -9.02
C PRO A 136 28.95 4.90 -9.13
N GLU A 137 30.11 4.85 -9.81
CA GLU A 137 30.84 3.61 -10.08
C GLU A 137 31.29 2.85 -8.80
N ASP A 138 31.58 3.59 -7.71
CA ASP A 138 31.95 3.03 -6.42
C ASP A 138 30.82 2.37 -5.66
N VAL A 139 29.55 2.64 -6.06
CA VAL A 139 28.33 2.14 -5.42
C VAL A 139 27.61 1.11 -6.29
N ILE A 140 27.74 1.18 -7.63
CA ILE A 140 26.92 0.43 -8.58
C ILE A 140 27.03 -1.10 -8.40
N GLU A 141 28.19 -1.62 -8.07
CA GLU A 141 28.38 -3.08 -7.90
C GLU A 141 27.64 -3.59 -6.66
N GLN A 142 27.68 -2.85 -5.54
CA GLN A 142 26.93 -3.20 -4.34
C GLN A 142 25.42 -3.03 -4.55
N ALA A 143 25.01 -1.97 -5.22
CA ALA A 143 23.62 -1.71 -5.58
C ALA A 143 23.06 -2.83 -6.50
N ALA A 144 23.81 -3.23 -7.51
CA ALA A 144 23.44 -4.30 -8.42
C ALA A 144 23.35 -5.66 -7.70
N LEU A 145 24.28 -5.95 -6.80
CA LEU A 145 24.26 -7.18 -5.99
C LEU A 145 23.02 -7.21 -5.08
N TYR A 146 22.75 -6.13 -4.34
CA TYR A 146 21.56 -6.00 -3.49
C TYR A 146 20.29 -6.23 -4.29
N MET A 147 20.14 -5.52 -5.40
CA MET A 147 18.95 -5.57 -6.23
C MET A 147 18.75 -6.96 -6.88
N LYS A 148 19.80 -7.61 -7.39
CA LYS A 148 19.71 -8.98 -7.93
C LYS A 148 19.22 -9.97 -6.87
N ILE A 149 19.79 -9.93 -5.66
CA ILE A 149 19.36 -10.80 -4.56
C ILE A 149 17.90 -10.51 -4.19
N TYR A 150 17.53 -9.24 -4.07
CA TYR A 150 16.15 -8.82 -3.74
C TYR A 150 15.15 -9.36 -4.78
N PHE A 151 15.46 -9.24 -6.08
CA PHE A 151 14.59 -9.74 -7.15
C PHE A 151 14.45 -11.26 -7.16
N CYS A 152 15.46 -12.02 -6.69
CA CYS A 152 15.29 -13.44 -6.47
C CYS A 152 14.22 -13.79 -5.43
N GLY A 153 13.90 -12.86 -4.52
CA GLY A 153 12.81 -12.98 -3.56
C GLY A 153 11.42 -12.64 -4.12
N MET A 154 11.32 -12.03 -5.31
CA MET A 154 10.04 -11.55 -5.85
C MET A 154 8.95 -12.61 -5.99
N PRO A 155 9.20 -13.86 -6.37
CA PRO A 155 8.16 -14.89 -6.40
C PRO A 155 7.50 -15.08 -5.04
N PHE A 156 8.28 -15.10 -3.97
CA PHE A 156 7.78 -15.27 -2.60
C PHE A 156 7.03 -14.02 -2.12
N PHE A 157 7.56 -12.83 -2.43
CA PHE A 157 6.90 -11.56 -2.17
C PHE A 157 5.54 -11.48 -2.86
N MET A 158 5.46 -11.84 -4.14
CA MET A 158 4.20 -11.84 -4.90
C MET A 158 3.20 -12.82 -4.31
N LEU A 159 3.59 -14.06 -4.09
CA LEU A 159 2.72 -15.09 -3.52
C LEU A 159 2.17 -14.68 -2.15
N TYR A 160 3.01 -14.06 -1.29
CA TYR A 160 2.55 -13.53 -0.01
C TYR A 160 1.51 -12.41 -0.19
N ASN A 161 1.79 -11.41 -1.05
CA ASN A 161 0.88 -10.28 -1.22
C ASN A 161 -0.47 -10.67 -1.78
N TYR A 162 -0.50 -11.56 -2.80
CA TYR A 162 -1.74 -12.06 -3.37
C TYR A 162 -2.50 -12.98 -2.39
N GLY A 163 -1.80 -13.86 -1.69
CA GLY A 163 -2.40 -14.68 -0.65
C GLY A 163 -2.99 -13.85 0.49
N ALA A 164 -2.26 -12.84 0.97
CA ALA A 164 -2.75 -11.90 1.96
C ALA A 164 -3.94 -11.06 1.43
N ALA A 165 -3.97 -10.71 0.14
CA ALA A 165 -5.09 -10.03 -0.49
C ALA A 165 -6.35 -10.92 -0.50
N ILE A 166 -6.22 -12.22 -0.76
CA ILE A 166 -7.31 -13.19 -0.70
C ILE A 166 -7.83 -13.33 0.75
N LEU A 167 -6.94 -13.43 1.75
CA LEU A 167 -7.34 -13.49 3.16
C LEU A 167 -8.08 -12.22 3.59
N ARG A 168 -7.60 -11.04 3.20
CA ARG A 168 -8.29 -9.76 3.43
C ARG A 168 -9.66 -9.72 2.75
N ALA A 169 -9.78 -10.30 1.56
CA ALA A 169 -11.05 -10.36 0.82
C ALA A 169 -12.16 -11.09 1.59
N VAL A 170 -11.81 -12.10 2.37
CA VAL A 170 -12.76 -12.87 3.19
C VAL A 170 -12.88 -12.35 4.63
N GLY A 171 -12.21 -11.23 4.95
CA GLY A 171 -12.31 -10.59 6.26
C GLY A 171 -11.21 -10.95 7.24
N ASP A 172 -10.18 -11.67 6.84
CA ASP A 172 -9.10 -12.07 7.72
C ASP A 172 -7.87 -11.16 7.55
N THR A 173 -7.67 -10.28 8.50
CA THR A 173 -6.50 -9.40 8.58
C THR A 173 -5.53 -9.81 9.70
N LYS A 174 -5.98 -10.68 10.62
CA LYS A 174 -5.18 -11.09 11.79
C LYS A 174 -4.08 -12.08 11.41
N ARG A 175 -4.40 -13.07 10.56
CA ARG A 175 -3.40 -14.05 10.12
C ARG A 175 -2.28 -13.42 9.29
N PRO A 176 -2.54 -12.55 8.28
CA PRO A 176 -1.47 -11.81 7.59
C PRO A 176 -0.61 -10.96 8.53
N LEU A 177 -1.20 -10.32 9.55
CA LEU A 177 -0.44 -9.59 10.58
C LEU A 177 0.50 -10.53 11.34
N LEU A 178 0.01 -11.69 11.80
CA LEU A 178 0.83 -12.66 12.53
C LEU A 178 1.99 -13.17 11.66
N PHE A 179 1.73 -13.45 10.38
CA PHE A 179 2.79 -13.88 9.44
C PHE A 179 3.86 -12.82 9.28
N LEU A 180 3.45 -11.54 9.20
CA LEU A 180 4.38 -10.43 9.11
C LEU A 180 5.21 -10.25 10.40
N ILE A 181 4.61 -10.40 11.58
CA ILE A 181 5.33 -10.32 12.86
C ILE A 181 6.41 -11.40 12.93
N ILE A 182 6.06 -12.64 12.58
CA ILE A 182 7.01 -13.77 12.60
C ILE A 182 8.14 -13.52 11.60
N SER A 183 7.81 -13.22 10.36
CA SER A 183 8.81 -13.01 9.30
C SER A 183 9.68 -11.77 9.54
N GLY A 184 9.10 -10.69 10.04
CA GLY A 184 9.84 -9.47 10.36
C GLY A 184 10.78 -9.62 11.55
N ALA A 185 10.37 -10.36 12.60
CA ALA A 185 11.27 -10.69 13.71
C ALA A 185 12.47 -11.53 13.24
N ILE A 186 12.20 -12.52 12.37
CA ILE A 186 13.26 -13.34 11.78
C ILE A 186 14.16 -12.50 10.85
N ASN A 187 13.59 -11.58 10.07
CA ASN A 187 14.35 -10.64 9.24
C ASN A 187 15.32 -9.83 10.09
N ALA A 188 14.86 -9.20 11.18
CA ALA A 188 15.70 -8.40 12.04
C ALA A 188 16.85 -9.22 12.67
N VAL A 189 16.56 -10.44 13.15
CA VAL A 189 17.59 -11.32 13.71
C VAL A 189 18.59 -11.75 12.64
N LEU A 190 18.12 -12.16 11.45
CA LEU A 190 19.00 -12.58 10.35
C LEU A 190 19.85 -11.40 9.82
N ASN A 191 19.30 -10.21 9.75
CA ASN A 191 20.05 -9.01 9.35
C ASN A 191 21.28 -8.82 10.27
N LEU A 192 21.04 -8.79 11.58
CA LEU A 192 22.13 -8.65 12.55
C LEU A 192 23.13 -9.79 12.45
N PHE A 193 22.65 -11.03 12.32
CA PHE A 193 23.50 -12.21 12.24
C PHE A 193 24.37 -12.22 10.97
N LEU A 194 23.79 -12.02 9.79
CA LEU A 194 24.51 -12.06 8.51
C LEU A 194 25.44 -10.85 8.33
N VAL A 195 25.05 -9.68 8.81
CA VAL A 195 25.86 -8.46 8.67
C VAL A 195 26.99 -8.44 9.69
N ILE A 196 26.73 -8.79 10.96
CA ILE A 196 27.70 -8.67 12.04
C ILE A 196 28.59 -9.93 12.12
N ALA A 197 27.99 -11.13 12.19
CA ALA A 197 28.76 -12.35 12.39
C ALA A 197 29.45 -12.84 11.11
N PHE A 198 28.83 -12.65 9.95
CA PHE A 198 29.39 -13.09 8.66
C PHE A 198 29.97 -11.97 7.81
N SER A 199 29.84 -10.71 8.23
CA SER A 199 30.36 -9.54 7.50
C SER A 199 29.92 -9.48 6.03
N MET A 200 28.68 -9.95 5.72
CA MET A 200 28.17 -10.08 4.36
C MET A 200 27.73 -8.74 3.73
N GLY A 201 27.79 -7.64 4.48
CA GLY A 201 27.45 -6.31 3.97
C GLY A 201 26.03 -6.21 3.42
N VAL A 202 25.87 -5.54 2.28
CA VAL A 202 24.57 -5.39 1.60
C VAL A 202 23.94 -6.71 1.18
N ALA A 203 24.76 -7.73 0.83
CA ALA A 203 24.26 -9.04 0.49
C ALA A 203 23.58 -9.72 1.68
N GLY A 204 24.10 -9.55 2.90
CA GLY A 204 23.51 -10.09 4.12
C GLY A 204 22.10 -9.55 4.35
N VAL A 205 21.88 -8.24 4.18
CA VAL A 205 20.57 -7.60 4.34
C VAL A 205 19.60 -8.09 3.27
N ALA A 206 20.03 -8.15 2.01
CA ALA A 206 19.18 -8.65 0.93
C ALA A 206 18.76 -10.11 1.15
N ILE A 207 19.69 -10.98 1.58
CA ILE A 207 19.41 -12.39 1.88
C ILE A 207 18.45 -12.52 3.07
N ALA A 208 18.63 -11.75 4.13
CA ALA A 208 17.71 -11.73 5.29
C ALA A 208 16.29 -11.33 4.86
N THR A 209 16.17 -10.32 3.99
CA THR A 209 14.88 -9.87 3.45
C THR A 209 14.23 -10.96 2.59
N VAL A 210 14.96 -11.60 1.69
CA VAL A 210 14.45 -12.72 0.87
C VAL A 210 14.01 -13.89 1.73
N PHE A 211 14.80 -14.24 2.75
CA PHE A 211 14.47 -15.34 3.65
C PHE A 211 13.19 -15.06 4.45
N SER A 212 13.01 -13.83 4.92
CA SER A 212 11.78 -13.40 5.61
C SER A 212 10.56 -13.46 4.67
N GLN A 213 10.73 -13.11 3.39
CA GLN A 213 9.68 -13.23 2.38
C GLN A 213 9.31 -14.70 2.11
N ILE A 214 10.29 -15.61 2.09
CA ILE A 214 10.04 -17.05 1.97
C ILE A 214 9.17 -17.53 3.16
N ILE A 215 9.50 -17.13 4.39
CA ILE A 215 8.72 -17.51 5.57
C ILE A 215 7.28 -16.99 5.48
N SER A 216 7.10 -15.71 5.15
CA SER A 216 5.76 -15.13 4.96
C SER A 216 4.97 -15.89 3.89
N CYS A 217 5.61 -16.22 2.78
CA CYS A 217 5.02 -16.99 1.68
C CYS A 217 4.60 -18.38 2.13
N VAL A 218 5.46 -19.11 2.82
CA VAL A 218 5.16 -20.46 3.34
C VAL A 218 3.97 -20.40 4.30
N LEU A 219 3.92 -19.44 5.20
CA LEU A 219 2.83 -19.31 6.18
C LEU A 219 1.49 -18.98 5.49
N VAL A 220 1.47 -18.08 4.49
CA VAL A 220 0.23 -17.77 3.79
C VAL A 220 -0.22 -18.92 2.90
N LEU A 221 0.69 -19.62 2.23
CA LEU A 221 0.39 -20.79 1.42
C LEU A 221 -0.14 -21.92 2.30
N TRP A 222 0.52 -22.20 3.43
CA TRP A 222 0.06 -23.20 4.39
C TRP A 222 -1.38 -22.92 4.84
N CYS A 223 -1.68 -21.65 5.13
CA CYS A 223 -3.03 -21.22 5.48
C CYS A 223 -4.04 -21.48 4.36
N LEU A 224 -3.70 -21.15 3.09
CA LEU A 224 -4.60 -21.35 1.95
C LEU A 224 -4.78 -22.82 1.57
N PHE A 225 -3.79 -23.68 1.78
CA PHE A 225 -3.90 -25.12 1.54
C PHE A 225 -4.76 -25.85 2.57
N HIS A 226 -4.75 -25.38 3.84
CA HIS A 226 -5.40 -26.07 4.96
C HIS A 226 -6.75 -25.46 5.37
N THR A 227 -7.30 -24.54 4.56
CA THR A 227 -8.65 -24.05 4.79
C THR A 227 -9.70 -24.98 4.16
N ASP A 228 -10.86 -25.13 4.80
CA ASP A 228 -11.99 -25.90 4.26
C ASP A 228 -13.01 -25.02 3.51
N SER A 229 -12.65 -23.76 3.25
CA SER A 229 -13.51 -22.78 2.58
C SER A 229 -13.33 -22.78 1.06
N CYS A 230 -14.24 -22.09 0.34
CA CYS A 230 -14.23 -22.00 -1.12
C CYS A 230 -12.96 -21.35 -1.73
N TYR A 231 -12.15 -20.67 -0.90
CA TYR A 231 -10.86 -20.09 -1.30
C TYR A 231 -9.65 -21.01 -1.05
N ARG A 232 -9.91 -22.31 -0.77
CA ARG A 232 -8.84 -23.30 -0.61
C ARG A 232 -8.01 -23.41 -1.88
N LEU A 233 -6.69 -23.26 -1.73
CA LEU A 233 -5.74 -23.45 -2.82
C LEU A 233 -5.50 -24.94 -3.07
N GLN A 234 -5.55 -25.36 -4.32
CA GLN A 234 -5.31 -26.74 -4.76
C GLN A 234 -4.32 -26.72 -5.93
N LEU A 235 -3.18 -27.41 -5.79
CA LEU A 235 -2.13 -27.41 -6.83
C LEU A 235 -2.65 -27.93 -8.18
N SER A 236 -3.56 -28.90 -8.17
CA SER A 236 -4.16 -29.47 -9.38
C SER A 236 -5.06 -28.50 -10.16
N LYS A 237 -5.50 -27.41 -9.54
CA LYS A 237 -6.37 -26.41 -10.15
C LYS A 237 -5.63 -25.12 -10.53
N LEU A 238 -4.30 -25.07 -10.29
CA LEU A 238 -3.51 -23.92 -10.70
C LEU A 238 -3.60 -23.73 -12.22
N GLY A 239 -3.87 -22.51 -12.63
CA GLY A 239 -4.01 -22.14 -14.03
C GLY A 239 -4.55 -20.73 -14.17
N ILE A 240 -4.36 -20.15 -15.33
CA ILE A 240 -4.85 -18.81 -15.65
C ILE A 240 -6.18 -18.92 -16.38
N ARG A 241 -7.21 -18.36 -15.80
CA ARG A 241 -8.49 -18.08 -16.46
C ARG A 241 -8.51 -16.62 -16.89
N TRP A 242 -8.39 -16.39 -18.18
CA TRP A 242 -8.25 -15.04 -18.74
C TRP A 242 -9.40 -14.10 -18.37
N GLU A 243 -10.60 -14.62 -18.24
CA GLU A 243 -11.76 -13.85 -17.81
C GLU A 243 -11.54 -13.19 -16.43
N TYR A 244 -11.05 -13.93 -15.44
CA TYR A 244 -10.81 -13.41 -14.10
C TYR A 244 -9.52 -12.59 -14.05
N LEU A 245 -8.48 -12.96 -14.81
CA LEU A 245 -7.24 -12.18 -14.87
C LEU A 245 -7.49 -10.79 -15.43
N ILE A 246 -8.30 -10.66 -16.50
CA ILE A 246 -8.68 -9.36 -17.07
C ILE A 246 -9.44 -8.52 -16.03
N GLN A 247 -10.37 -9.12 -15.30
CA GLN A 247 -11.10 -8.40 -14.23
C GLN A 247 -10.17 -7.96 -13.09
N ILE A 248 -9.19 -8.78 -12.68
CA ILE A 248 -8.16 -8.41 -11.72
C ILE A 248 -7.37 -7.21 -12.24
N PHE A 249 -6.95 -7.24 -13.50
CA PHE A 249 -6.18 -6.16 -14.12
C PHE A 249 -6.99 -4.87 -14.28
N GLN A 250 -8.27 -4.94 -14.61
CA GLN A 250 -9.14 -3.76 -14.74
C GLN A 250 -9.22 -2.95 -13.44
N VAL A 251 -9.09 -3.61 -12.30
CA VAL A 251 -9.06 -2.93 -10.99
C VAL A 251 -7.64 -2.64 -10.56
N GLY A 252 -6.74 -3.61 -10.67
CA GLY A 252 -5.43 -3.57 -10.05
C GLY A 252 -4.41 -2.73 -10.82
N VAL A 253 -4.35 -2.85 -12.15
CA VAL A 253 -3.36 -2.10 -12.96
C VAL A 253 -3.56 -0.58 -12.82
N PRO A 254 -4.78 -0.02 -12.96
CA PRO A 254 -4.97 1.40 -12.71
C PRO A 254 -4.59 1.84 -11.30
N ALA A 255 -4.84 1.00 -10.28
CA ALA A 255 -4.43 1.31 -8.91
C ALA A 255 -2.91 1.38 -8.74
N GLY A 256 -2.19 0.44 -9.36
CA GLY A 256 -0.73 0.42 -9.37
C GLY A 256 -0.13 1.63 -10.10
N ILE A 257 -0.63 1.94 -11.29
CA ILE A 257 -0.20 3.12 -12.08
C ILE A 257 -0.44 4.40 -11.28
N GLN A 258 -1.61 4.54 -10.64
CA GLN A 258 -1.91 5.71 -9.80
C GLN A 258 -0.85 5.90 -8.71
N SER A 259 -0.47 4.82 -8.01
CA SER A 259 0.54 4.88 -6.95
C SER A 259 1.91 5.32 -7.48
N VAL A 260 2.35 4.79 -8.63
CA VAL A 260 3.62 5.18 -9.27
C VAL A 260 3.61 6.66 -9.66
N VAL A 261 2.54 7.14 -10.30
CA VAL A 261 2.46 8.54 -10.77
C VAL A 261 2.37 9.53 -9.60
N ILE A 262 1.67 9.19 -8.52
CA ILE A 262 1.63 10.04 -7.32
C ILE A 262 3.01 10.12 -6.66
N ASN A 263 3.76 9.01 -6.59
CA ASN A 263 5.12 9.04 -6.07
C ASN A 263 6.05 9.93 -6.91
N PHE A 264 5.89 9.93 -8.24
CA PHE A 264 6.61 10.84 -9.10
C PHE A 264 6.30 12.32 -8.78
N SER A 265 5.04 12.63 -8.49
CA SER A 265 4.64 13.98 -8.05
C SER A 265 5.32 14.42 -6.75
N ASN A 266 5.55 13.47 -5.82
CA ASN A 266 6.28 13.76 -4.59
C ASN A 266 7.77 14.09 -4.86
N VAL A 267 8.38 13.48 -5.88
CA VAL A 267 9.75 13.80 -6.31
C VAL A 267 9.84 15.24 -6.86
N LEU A 268 8.85 15.70 -7.62
CA LEU A 268 8.80 17.08 -8.10
C LEU A 268 8.74 18.09 -6.94
N LEU A 269 7.94 17.78 -5.93
CA LEU A 269 7.84 18.61 -4.73
C LEU A 269 9.15 18.61 -3.94
N GLN A 270 9.79 17.45 -3.78
CA GLN A 270 11.12 17.32 -3.16
C GLN A 270 12.15 18.21 -3.87
N SER A 271 12.16 18.22 -5.19
CA SER A 271 13.05 19.09 -5.98
C SER A 271 12.82 20.56 -5.65
N SER A 272 11.58 20.99 -5.44
CA SER A 272 11.25 22.35 -5.03
C SER A 272 11.72 22.67 -3.61
N VAL A 273 11.61 21.71 -2.68
CA VAL A 273 12.14 21.84 -1.29
C VAL A 273 13.65 22.00 -1.33
N ASN A 274 14.34 21.26 -2.19
CA ASN A 274 15.81 21.34 -2.33
C ASN A 274 16.29 22.74 -2.67
N SER A 275 15.47 23.56 -3.35
CA SER A 275 15.80 24.95 -3.68
C SER A 275 15.88 25.90 -2.47
N PHE A 276 15.43 25.47 -1.29
CA PHE A 276 15.53 26.24 -0.04
C PHE A 276 16.79 25.93 0.77
N GLY A 277 17.62 24.99 0.29
CA GLY A 277 18.89 24.63 0.92
C GLY A 277 18.82 23.42 1.87
N SER A 278 19.95 23.11 2.49
CA SER A 278 20.15 21.86 3.24
C SER A 278 19.29 21.74 4.50
N ILE A 279 19.01 22.85 5.18
CA ILE A 279 18.16 22.88 6.39
C ILE A 279 16.73 22.46 6.03
N ALA A 280 16.17 23.04 4.94
CA ALA A 280 14.83 22.68 4.49
C ALA A 280 14.76 21.23 4.00
N MET A 281 15.79 20.76 3.29
CA MET A 281 15.88 19.35 2.88
C MET A 281 15.89 18.40 4.06
N ALA A 282 16.68 18.67 5.07
CA ALA A 282 16.77 17.84 6.26
C ALA A 282 15.46 17.87 7.07
N GLY A 283 14.86 19.06 7.25
CA GLY A 283 13.57 19.25 7.92
C GLY A 283 12.43 18.50 7.20
N TYR A 284 12.38 18.62 5.87
CA TYR A 284 11.38 17.88 5.06
C TYR A 284 11.59 16.36 5.16
N THR A 285 12.84 15.89 5.10
CA THR A 285 13.13 14.46 5.18
C THR A 285 12.68 13.89 6.52
N ALA A 286 12.97 14.58 7.63
CA ALA A 286 12.54 14.18 8.96
C ALA A 286 11.01 14.20 9.10
N ALA A 287 10.35 15.27 8.62
CA ALA A 287 8.90 15.39 8.61
C ALA A 287 8.23 14.29 7.73
N ASN A 288 8.81 13.96 6.59
CA ASN A 288 8.28 12.94 5.68
C ASN A 288 8.30 11.53 6.30
N ASN A 289 9.27 11.21 7.15
CA ASN A 289 9.25 9.96 7.90
C ASN A 289 8.06 9.90 8.89
N ILE A 290 7.71 11.03 9.52
CA ILE A 290 6.52 11.11 10.39
C ILE A 290 5.24 10.97 9.57
N PHE A 291 5.16 11.61 8.39
CA PHE A 291 4.04 11.46 7.45
C PHE A 291 3.84 10.02 7.02
N GLY A 292 4.92 9.24 6.88
CA GLY A 292 4.83 7.82 6.53
C GLY A 292 3.91 7.04 7.48
N PHE A 293 3.99 7.30 8.79
CA PHE A 293 3.11 6.64 9.78
C PHE A 293 1.64 7.09 9.65
N LEU A 294 1.39 8.38 9.37
CA LEU A 294 0.05 8.88 9.12
C LEU A 294 -0.54 8.26 7.85
N PHE A 295 0.27 8.25 6.78
CA PHE A 295 -0.14 7.71 5.48
C PHE A 295 -0.54 6.24 5.55
N VAL A 296 0.28 5.38 6.14
CA VAL A 296 -0.05 3.95 6.22
C VAL A 296 -1.25 3.67 7.11
N SER A 297 -1.48 4.50 8.13
CA SER A 297 -2.64 4.40 9.00
C SER A 297 -3.94 4.71 8.25
N VAL A 298 -3.97 5.81 7.52
CA VAL A 298 -5.13 6.22 6.70
C VAL A 298 -5.34 5.27 5.52
N ASN A 299 -4.27 4.83 4.85
CA ASN A 299 -4.34 3.86 3.75
C ASN A 299 -4.93 2.51 4.19
N SER A 300 -4.71 2.09 5.43
CA SER A 300 -5.31 0.88 5.97
C SER A 300 -6.84 0.97 6.05
N ILE A 301 -7.38 2.16 6.34
CA ILE A 301 -8.84 2.41 6.32
C ILE A 301 -9.36 2.39 4.87
N THR A 302 -8.58 2.90 3.92
CA THR A 302 -8.93 2.83 2.49
C THR A 302 -9.01 1.39 1.98
N GLN A 303 -8.08 0.53 2.39
CA GLN A 303 -8.13 -0.91 2.07
C GLN A 303 -9.35 -1.59 2.73
N ALA A 304 -9.69 -1.21 3.97
CA ALA A 304 -10.91 -1.69 4.62
C ALA A 304 -12.17 -1.24 3.84
N CYS A 305 -12.27 0.04 3.49
CA CYS A 305 -13.35 0.59 2.69
C CYS A 305 -13.54 -0.19 1.38
N MET A 306 -12.45 -0.45 0.66
CA MET A 306 -12.46 -1.20 -0.59
C MET A 306 -12.99 -2.63 -0.40
N SER A 307 -12.50 -3.37 0.61
CA SER A 307 -12.91 -4.75 0.88
C SER A 307 -14.38 -4.85 1.32
N PHE A 308 -14.79 -3.97 2.24
CA PHE A 308 -16.18 -3.91 2.71
C PHE A 308 -17.15 -3.51 1.59
N THR A 309 -16.78 -2.51 0.77
CA THR A 309 -17.59 -2.10 -0.38
C THR A 309 -17.72 -3.23 -1.38
N SER A 310 -16.63 -3.95 -1.68
CA SER A 310 -16.64 -5.06 -2.63
C SER A 310 -17.49 -6.23 -2.17
N GLN A 311 -17.41 -6.62 -0.88
CA GLN A 311 -18.29 -7.65 -0.34
C GLN A 311 -19.76 -7.22 -0.37
N ASN A 312 -20.09 -6.00 0.06
CA ASN A 312 -21.47 -5.51 0.03
C ASN A 312 -22.00 -5.35 -1.39
N TYR A 313 -21.13 -5.00 -2.36
CA TYR A 313 -21.48 -5.02 -3.78
C TYR A 313 -21.83 -6.43 -4.27
N GLY A 314 -20.99 -7.43 -3.93
CA GLY A 314 -21.27 -8.84 -4.25
C GLY A 314 -22.54 -9.38 -3.63
N ALA A 315 -22.84 -8.95 -2.38
CA ALA A 315 -24.07 -9.31 -1.65
C ALA A 315 -25.33 -8.52 -2.06
N GLY A 316 -25.24 -7.55 -2.96
CA GLY A 316 -26.37 -6.74 -3.41
C GLY A 316 -26.83 -5.65 -2.42
N LYS A 317 -26.06 -5.34 -1.38
CA LYS A 317 -26.44 -4.43 -0.26
C LYS A 317 -26.10 -2.97 -0.54
N LYS A 318 -26.91 -2.30 -1.35
CA LYS A 318 -26.71 -0.91 -1.81
C LYS A 318 -26.57 0.11 -0.69
N LYS A 319 -27.54 0.15 0.24
CA LYS A 319 -27.57 1.10 1.35
C LYS A 319 -26.36 0.91 2.28
N ARG A 320 -25.94 -0.35 2.45
CA ARG A 320 -24.79 -0.68 3.28
C ARG A 320 -23.47 -0.24 2.66
N MET A 321 -23.33 -0.29 1.32
CA MET A 321 -22.16 0.26 0.62
C MET A 321 -21.99 1.76 0.87
N ASP A 322 -23.08 2.53 0.79
CA ASP A 322 -23.05 3.97 1.07
C ASP A 322 -22.65 4.26 2.52
N ARG A 323 -23.21 3.47 3.46
CA ARG A 323 -22.90 3.61 4.87
C ARG A 323 -21.45 3.25 5.19
N VAL A 324 -20.89 2.21 4.55
CA VAL A 324 -19.46 1.84 4.67
C VAL A 324 -18.57 3.02 4.32
N LEU A 325 -18.83 3.73 3.22
CA LEU A 325 -18.02 4.88 2.81
C LEU A 325 -18.09 6.00 3.88
N ILE A 326 -19.28 6.30 4.38
CA ILE A 326 -19.47 7.35 5.42
C ILE A 326 -18.73 6.96 6.71
N ASP A 327 -18.89 5.72 7.17
CA ASP A 327 -18.26 5.26 8.40
C ASP A 327 -16.72 5.20 8.25
N CYS A 328 -16.20 4.86 7.07
CA CYS A 328 -14.78 4.96 6.75
C CYS A 328 -14.27 6.41 6.72
N MET A 329 -15.06 7.36 6.18
CA MET A 329 -14.71 8.79 6.21
C MET A 329 -14.62 9.31 7.64
N ILE A 330 -15.61 8.97 8.50
CA ILE A 330 -15.58 9.35 9.91
C ILE A 330 -14.34 8.78 10.61
N LEU A 331 -14.07 7.48 10.43
CA LEU A 331 -12.91 6.82 11.03
C LEU A 331 -11.59 7.42 10.54
N SER A 332 -11.49 7.71 9.24
CA SER A 332 -10.30 8.32 8.64
C SER A 332 -10.04 9.73 9.17
N VAL A 333 -11.09 10.54 9.31
CA VAL A 333 -10.99 11.89 9.91
C VAL A 333 -10.54 11.80 11.37
N ILE A 334 -11.13 10.90 12.16
CA ILE A 334 -10.73 10.70 13.56
C ILE A 334 -9.25 10.32 13.65
N VAL A 335 -8.82 9.32 12.86
CA VAL A 335 -7.43 8.86 12.86
C VAL A 335 -6.48 9.96 12.37
N ALA A 336 -6.81 10.64 11.28
CA ALA A 336 -5.98 11.72 10.74
C ALA A 336 -5.84 12.90 11.70
N VAL A 337 -6.93 13.31 12.35
CA VAL A 337 -6.92 14.41 13.34
C VAL A 337 -6.18 14.01 14.62
N THR A 338 -6.37 12.77 15.08
CA THR A 338 -5.70 12.28 16.30
C THR A 338 -4.19 12.14 16.07
N LEU A 339 -3.79 11.44 15.01
CA LEU A 339 -2.36 11.23 14.71
C LEU A 339 -1.69 12.53 14.23
N GLY A 340 -2.37 13.30 13.36
CA GLY A 340 -1.85 14.58 12.86
C GLY A 340 -1.76 15.64 13.97
N GLY A 341 -2.78 15.73 14.85
CA GLY A 341 -2.75 16.55 16.04
C GLY A 341 -1.63 16.15 17.01
N GLY A 342 -1.46 14.86 17.24
CA GLY A 342 -0.34 14.32 18.01
C GLY A 342 1.01 14.66 17.40
N ALA A 343 1.16 14.52 16.07
CA ALA A 343 2.38 14.88 15.36
C ALA A 343 2.70 16.38 15.43
N ASN A 344 1.68 17.25 15.50
CA ASN A 344 1.89 18.69 15.72
C ASN A 344 2.26 19.00 17.17
N LEU A 345 1.55 18.40 18.13
CA LEU A 345 1.76 18.68 19.56
C LEU A 345 3.15 18.23 20.03
N PHE A 346 3.59 17.07 19.55
CA PHE A 346 4.87 16.46 19.86
C PHE A 346 5.90 16.62 18.74
N GLY A 347 5.66 17.52 17.77
CA GLY A 347 6.50 17.71 16.57
C GLY A 347 7.97 17.89 16.87
N PRO A 348 8.38 18.84 17.73
CA PRO A 348 9.79 19.04 18.07
C PRO A 348 10.44 17.79 18.69
N GLN A 349 9.72 17.07 19.57
CA GLN A 349 10.21 15.84 20.21
C GLN A 349 10.38 14.69 19.20
N LEU A 350 9.42 14.55 18.29
CA LEU A 350 9.48 13.54 17.23
C LEU A 350 10.59 13.83 16.24
N LEU A 351 10.79 15.09 15.87
CA LEU A 351 11.87 15.51 14.99
C LEU A 351 13.24 15.36 15.66
N HIS A 352 13.30 15.54 16.98
CA HIS A 352 14.52 15.36 17.76
C HIS A 352 15.07 13.93 17.73
N ILE A 353 14.23 12.94 17.40
CA ILE A 353 14.67 11.55 17.17
C ILE A 353 15.57 11.46 15.92
N TYR A 354 15.38 12.35 14.95
CA TYR A 354 16.10 12.33 13.66
C TYR A 354 17.28 13.30 13.61
N THR A 355 17.22 14.41 14.34
CA THR A 355 18.27 15.44 14.34
C THR A 355 18.33 16.21 15.65
N THR A 356 19.50 16.72 15.98
CA THR A 356 19.71 17.61 17.13
C THR A 356 19.85 19.08 16.72
N ASP A 357 19.82 19.37 15.42
CA ASP A 357 19.94 20.73 14.86
C ASP A 357 18.63 21.50 15.07
N ALA A 358 18.71 22.61 15.81
CA ALA A 358 17.55 23.43 16.17
C ALA A 358 16.86 24.05 14.95
N ASP A 359 17.63 24.48 13.95
CA ASP A 359 17.09 25.10 12.72
C ASP A 359 16.35 24.08 11.86
N VAL A 360 16.87 22.85 11.79
CA VAL A 360 16.21 21.72 11.10
C VAL A 360 14.92 21.33 11.82
N ILE A 361 14.94 21.29 13.16
CA ILE A 361 13.73 20.98 13.95
C ILE A 361 12.68 22.06 13.77
N ALA A 362 13.06 23.35 13.79
CA ALA A 362 12.13 24.45 13.57
C ALA A 362 11.48 24.37 12.20
N CYS A 363 12.30 24.20 11.15
CA CYS A 363 11.81 24.03 9.78
C CYS A 363 10.90 22.80 9.63
N GLY A 364 11.30 21.64 10.17
CA GLY A 364 10.49 20.41 10.15
C GLY A 364 9.17 20.56 10.89
N THR A 365 9.13 21.29 12.00
CA THR A 365 7.91 21.57 12.77
C THR A 365 6.93 22.44 11.94
N GLU A 366 7.46 23.45 11.25
CA GLU A 366 6.65 24.27 10.34
C GLU A 366 6.06 23.44 9.20
N ILE A 367 6.84 22.56 8.59
CA ILE A 367 6.37 21.63 7.54
C ILE A 367 5.28 20.69 8.08
N LEU A 368 5.49 20.11 9.26
CA LEU A 368 4.50 19.27 9.94
C LEU A 368 3.18 20.02 10.11
N LEU A 369 3.22 21.25 10.61
CA LEU A 369 2.01 22.05 10.86
C LEU A 369 1.17 22.22 9.58
N TYR A 370 1.78 22.65 8.47
CA TYR A 370 1.06 22.90 7.23
C TYR A 370 0.46 21.64 6.60
N THR A 371 1.10 20.49 6.79
CA THR A 371 0.70 19.26 6.14
C THR A 371 -0.27 18.46 6.99
N THR A 372 0.01 18.29 8.30
CA THR A 372 -0.80 17.40 9.15
C THR A 372 -2.13 18.02 9.58
N LEU A 373 -2.22 19.36 9.66
CA LEU A 373 -3.48 20.05 9.98
C LEU A 373 -4.58 19.75 8.94
N THR A 374 -4.19 19.59 7.70
CA THR A 374 -5.12 19.32 6.57
C THR A 374 -5.13 17.86 6.13
N TYR A 375 -4.44 16.96 6.86
CA TYR A 375 -4.21 15.58 6.45
C TYR A 375 -5.51 14.75 6.35
N PHE A 376 -6.57 15.12 7.05
CA PHE A 376 -7.89 14.50 6.91
C PHE A 376 -8.45 14.60 5.49
N LEU A 377 -8.06 15.64 4.72
CA LEU A 377 -8.42 15.75 3.30
C LEU A 377 -7.76 14.64 2.47
N CYS A 378 -6.49 14.31 2.77
CA CYS A 378 -5.80 13.19 2.12
C CYS A 378 -6.56 11.88 2.32
N GLY A 379 -7.03 11.64 3.55
CA GLY A 379 -7.83 10.45 3.85
C GLY A 379 -9.14 10.37 3.06
N ILE A 380 -9.89 11.47 2.99
CA ILE A 380 -11.14 11.53 2.21
C ILE A 380 -10.85 11.32 0.71
N MET A 381 -9.77 11.94 0.21
CA MET A 381 -9.34 11.82 -1.18
C MET A 381 -9.07 10.36 -1.57
N ASP A 382 -8.47 9.56 -0.69
CA ASP A 382 -8.12 8.17 -0.98
C ASP A 382 -9.30 7.20 -0.79
N LEU A 383 -10.27 7.53 0.08
CA LEU A 383 -11.42 6.69 0.36
C LEU A 383 -12.39 6.60 -0.83
N ILE A 384 -12.62 7.69 -1.55
CA ILE A 384 -13.55 7.71 -2.68
C ILE A 384 -13.09 6.75 -3.79
N PRO A 385 -11.82 6.80 -4.26
CA PRO A 385 -11.32 5.78 -5.18
C PRO A 385 -11.33 4.37 -4.59
N GLY A 386 -11.09 4.23 -3.29
CA GLY A 386 -11.17 2.95 -2.59
C GLY A 386 -12.56 2.32 -2.74
N ALA A 387 -13.62 3.09 -2.49
CA ALA A 387 -15.01 2.65 -2.68
C ALA A 387 -15.32 2.36 -4.16
N LEU A 388 -14.88 3.22 -5.08
CA LEU A 388 -15.07 3.00 -6.53
C LEU A 388 -14.38 1.73 -7.01
N ARG A 389 -13.16 1.44 -6.54
CA ARG A 389 -12.47 0.18 -6.82
C ARG A 389 -13.21 -1.02 -6.25
N GLY A 390 -13.77 -0.91 -5.03
CA GLY A 390 -14.61 -1.93 -4.43
C GLY A 390 -15.83 -2.27 -5.29
N MET A 391 -16.38 -1.28 -6.01
CA MET A 391 -17.45 -1.46 -7.00
C MET A 391 -16.92 -1.95 -8.37
N GLY A 392 -15.60 -2.12 -8.55
CA GLY A 392 -14.98 -2.57 -9.79
C GLY A 392 -14.63 -1.46 -10.80
N HIS A 393 -14.73 -0.19 -10.40
CA HIS A 393 -14.41 0.95 -11.24
C HIS A 393 -13.08 1.57 -10.77
N SER A 394 -11.98 1.35 -11.50
CA SER A 394 -10.63 1.81 -11.11
C SER A 394 -10.00 2.80 -12.09
N ALA A 395 -10.27 2.67 -13.39
CA ALA A 395 -9.62 3.48 -14.42
C ALA A 395 -9.99 4.98 -14.32
N VAL A 396 -11.28 5.30 -14.19
CA VAL A 396 -11.72 6.70 -14.11
C VAL A 396 -11.23 7.37 -12.82
N PRO A 397 -11.37 6.76 -11.62
CA PRO A 397 -10.77 7.29 -10.39
C PRO A 397 -9.26 7.52 -10.50
N MET A 398 -8.51 6.62 -11.14
CA MET A 398 -7.08 6.78 -11.39
C MET A 398 -6.80 8.08 -12.18
N ILE A 399 -7.48 8.25 -13.34
CA ILE A 399 -7.28 9.42 -14.19
C ILE A 399 -7.61 10.70 -13.42
N LEU A 400 -8.71 10.73 -12.70
CA LEU A 400 -9.12 11.90 -11.91
C LEU A 400 -8.15 12.19 -10.75
N SER A 401 -7.59 11.16 -10.11
CA SER A 401 -6.55 11.33 -9.09
C SER A 401 -5.27 11.91 -9.70
N ILE A 402 -4.86 11.44 -10.87
CA ILE A 402 -3.67 11.97 -11.56
C ILE A 402 -3.89 13.42 -11.94
N ILE A 403 -5.01 13.76 -12.57
CA ILE A 403 -5.32 15.14 -12.96
C ILE A 403 -5.43 16.04 -11.72
N GLY A 404 -6.20 15.61 -10.72
CA GLY A 404 -6.45 16.39 -9.51
C GLY A 404 -5.21 16.56 -8.65
N THR A 405 -4.46 15.48 -8.39
CA THR A 405 -3.29 15.56 -7.51
C THR A 405 -2.06 16.05 -8.26
N VAL A 406 -1.66 15.38 -9.33
CA VAL A 406 -0.41 15.68 -10.04
C VAL A 406 -0.57 16.94 -10.87
N GLY A 407 -1.67 17.08 -11.61
CA GLY A 407 -1.96 18.28 -12.42
C GLY A 407 -2.01 19.55 -11.57
N THR A 408 -2.73 19.53 -10.43
CA THR A 408 -2.78 20.68 -9.52
C THR A 408 -1.41 21.00 -8.92
N ARG A 409 -0.60 19.99 -8.52
CA ARG A 409 0.74 20.23 -7.98
C ARG A 409 1.69 20.81 -9.02
N ILE A 410 1.67 20.31 -10.26
CA ILE A 410 2.45 20.89 -11.35
C ILE A 410 2.05 22.33 -11.58
N PHE A 411 0.75 22.63 -11.72
CA PHE A 411 0.25 24.00 -11.86
C PHE A 411 0.69 24.88 -10.68
N TRP A 412 0.65 24.37 -9.45
CA TRP A 412 1.04 25.11 -8.26
C TRP A 412 2.53 25.42 -8.24
N ILE A 413 3.38 24.41 -8.52
CA ILE A 413 4.84 24.56 -8.50
C ILE A 413 5.33 25.53 -9.58
N TYR A 414 4.74 25.52 -10.77
CA TYR A 414 5.19 26.36 -11.87
C TYR A 414 4.40 27.66 -12.02
N GLY A 415 3.16 27.75 -11.53
CA GLY A 415 2.30 28.92 -11.65
C GLY A 415 2.23 29.78 -10.39
N VAL A 416 2.03 29.19 -9.22
CA VAL A 416 1.79 29.91 -7.96
C VAL A 416 3.08 30.11 -7.17
N PHE A 417 3.85 29.05 -6.97
CA PHE A 417 5.05 29.04 -6.15
C PHE A 417 6.15 30.05 -6.60
N PRO A 418 6.42 30.26 -7.90
CA PRO A 418 7.45 31.22 -8.32
C PRO A 418 7.17 32.67 -7.89
N SER A 419 5.89 33.04 -7.75
CA SER A 419 5.47 34.38 -7.37
C SER A 419 5.58 34.64 -5.86
N HIS A 420 5.52 33.57 -5.05
CA HIS A 420 5.52 33.64 -3.58
C HIS A 420 6.36 32.50 -2.99
N ARG A 421 7.69 32.61 -3.12
CA ARG A 421 8.63 31.55 -2.72
C ARG A 421 8.73 31.47 -1.19
N SER A 422 7.90 30.60 -0.59
CA SER A 422 7.99 30.24 0.83
C SER A 422 7.64 28.77 1.01
N LEU A 423 8.13 28.14 2.09
CA LEU A 423 7.78 26.76 2.45
C LEU A 423 6.27 26.61 2.65
N MET A 424 5.63 27.59 3.31
CA MET A 424 4.19 27.62 3.49
C MET A 424 3.45 27.50 2.15
N VAL A 425 3.77 28.33 1.18
CA VAL A 425 3.12 28.32 -0.15
C VAL A 425 3.40 27.00 -0.87
N LEU A 426 4.61 26.45 -0.77
CA LEU A 426 4.93 25.14 -1.36
C LEU A 426 4.08 24.03 -0.77
N PHE A 427 3.96 23.96 0.56
CA PHE A 427 3.20 22.89 1.25
C PHE A 427 1.68 23.08 1.16
N LEU A 428 1.16 24.27 0.91
CA LEU A 428 -0.25 24.50 0.59
C LEU A 428 -0.68 23.82 -0.73
N SER A 429 0.27 23.40 -1.57
CA SER A 429 -0.02 22.56 -2.73
C SER A 429 -0.68 21.21 -2.35
N TYR A 430 -0.42 20.68 -1.15
CA TYR A 430 -1.04 19.46 -0.67
C TYR A 430 -2.56 19.60 -0.48
N PRO A 431 -3.05 20.48 0.44
CA PRO A 431 -4.49 20.63 0.63
C PRO A 431 -5.21 21.15 -0.63
N ALA A 432 -4.57 21.99 -1.44
CA ALA A 432 -5.14 22.43 -2.72
C ALA A 432 -5.36 21.24 -3.66
N SER A 433 -4.35 20.39 -3.86
CA SER A 433 -4.46 19.21 -4.72
C SER A 433 -5.45 18.18 -4.19
N TRP A 434 -5.47 17.95 -2.87
CA TRP A 434 -6.43 17.04 -2.24
C TRP A 434 -7.86 17.53 -2.42
N THR A 435 -8.12 18.82 -2.21
CA THR A 435 -9.46 19.41 -2.38
C THR A 435 -9.95 19.30 -3.83
N VAL A 436 -9.11 19.65 -4.81
CA VAL A 436 -9.46 19.52 -6.23
C VAL A 436 -9.77 18.05 -6.57
N THR A 437 -8.94 17.13 -6.10
CA THR A 437 -9.13 15.69 -6.34
C THR A 437 -10.43 15.18 -5.71
N ILE A 438 -10.74 15.58 -4.48
CA ILE A 438 -12.00 15.21 -3.80
C ILE A 438 -13.20 15.68 -4.62
N LEU A 439 -13.20 16.91 -5.10
CA LEU A 439 -14.32 17.47 -5.89
C LEU A 439 -14.51 16.67 -7.19
N LEU A 440 -13.44 16.41 -7.93
CA LEU A 440 -13.50 15.61 -9.16
C LEU A 440 -14.00 14.19 -8.90
N GLN A 441 -13.51 13.57 -7.83
CA GLN A 441 -13.89 12.21 -7.47
C GLN A 441 -15.30 12.10 -6.89
N ALA A 442 -15.79 13.10 -6.16
CA ALA A 442 -17.17 13.15 -5.66
C ALA A 442 -18.17 13.17 -6.82
N VAL A 443 -17.87 13.95 -7.86
CA VAL A 443 -18.70 13.96 -9.09
C VAL A 443 -18.69 12.57 -9.75
N CYS A 444 -17.52 11.97 -9.92
CA CYS A 444 -17.39 10.62 -10.47
C CYS A 444 -18.18 9.60 -9.63
N PHE A 445 -18.02 9.65 -8.31
CA PHE A 445 -18.72 8.76 -7.38
C PHE A 445 -20.22 8.86 -7.52
N TYR A 446 -20.76 10.08 -7.62
CA TYR A 446 -22.20 10.29 -7.81
C TYR A 446 -22.72 9.56 -9.05
N PHE A 447 -22.06 9.71 -10.21
CA PHE A 447 -22.49 9.06 -11.44
C PHE A 447 -22.33 7.53 -11.41
N VAL A 448 -21.20 7.04 -10.92
CA VAL A 448 -20.94 5.60 -10.80
C VAL A 448 -21.91 4.96 -9.81
N ARG A 449 -22.11 5.55 -8.65
CA ARG A 449 -23.07 5.10 -7.65
C ARG A 449 -24.49 5.01 -8.23
N LYS A 450 -24.95 6.05 -8.94
CA LYS A 450 -26.27 6.07 -9.59
C LYS A 450 -26.39 4.90 -10.59
N LYS A 451 -25.39 4.69 -11.43
CA LYS A 451 -25.34 3.58 -12.39
C LYS A 451 -25.35 2.21 -11.70
N VAL A 452 -24.50 2.03 -10.70
CA VAL A 452 -24.39 0.78 -9.93
C VAL A 452 -25.72 0.47 -9.25
N HIS A 453 -26.34 1.46 -8.57
CA HIS A 453 -27.61 1.26 -7.89
C HIS A 453 -28.78 0.93 -8.85
N SER A 454 -28.73 1.39 -10.09
CA SER A 454 -29.77 1.07 -11.09
C SER A 454 -29.59 -0.35 -11.66
N THR A 455 -28.37 -0.88 -11.71
CA THR A 455 -28.08 -2.22 -12.27
C THR A 455 -28.17 -3.36 -11.26
N MET A 456 -28.03 -3.05 -9.98
CA MET A 456 -28.16 -4.05 -8.90
C MET A 456 -29.64 -4.40 -8.67
N PRO A 457 -29.97 -5.67 -8.29
CA PRO A 457 -31.32 -6.05 -7.90
C PRO A 457 -31.84 -5.22 -6.74
N ALA A 458 -33.16 -5.14 -6.59
CA ALA A 458 -33.77 -4.48 -5.42
C ALA A 458 -33.31 -5.20 -4.13
N GLU A 459 -32.99 -4.43 -3.09
CA GLU A 459 -32.69 -5.04 -1.78
C GLU A 459 -33.98 -5.72 -1.27
N GLU A 460 -33.91 -7.02 -1.02
CA GLU A 460 -34.93 -7.69 -0.21
C GLU A 460 -34.82 -7.16 1.22
N ASN A 461 -35.91 -6.59 1.74
CA ASN A 461 -36.03 -6.00 3.09
C ASN A 461 -35.80 -7.06 4.19
#